data_6b959096bf51fd147a001252d3e31598
#
_entry.id   6b959096bf51fd147a001252d3e31598
#
_cell.length_a   1.000
_cell.length_b   1.000
_cell.length_c   1.000
_cell.angle_alpha   90.00
_cell.angle_beta   90.00
_cell.angle_gamma   90.00
#
_symmetry.space_group_name_H-M   'P 1'
#
loop_
_entity.id
_entity.type
_entity.pdbx_description
1 polymer ?
#
loop_
_entity_poly.entity_id
_entity_poly.type
_entity_poly.pdbx_seq_one_letter_code
_entity_poly.pdbx_strand_id
1 'polypeptide(L)'
;WDSVLAAMGHGALKEGQIVNKMQELYDRDHKKEKTNEEVLASIAENNAANAQNGAGKPVLMKSKSGIVVKGIADLSVRFSKCCSPVRGDEIVGYVTRGRGISIHRTDCINIINLPEMERARLIDAEWQPEEAHAEKYLAEIKIYANNRNGLLADISKALTEKNIDIMSMNTRTNRQGLATLQTTFEISGREELNRIIDKIRGIESVIDIERTTG
;
A
#
# COMPACT_ATOMS: atom_id res chain seq x y z
N TRP A 1 25.54 29.33 -9.86
CA TRP A 1 26.78 29.21 -9.11
C TRP A 1 27.21 30.58 -8.49
N ASP A 2 27.07 31.68 -9.20
CA ASP A 2 27.52 33.01 -8.75
C ASP A 2 26.88 33.47 -7.44
N SER A 3 25.60 33.17 -7.22
CA SER A 3 24.88 33.45 -5.95
C SER A 3 25.40 32.63 -4.78
N VAL A 4 25.82 31.37 -5.02
CA VAL A 4 26.41 30.51 -3.98
C VAL A 4 27.81 30.99 -3.62
N LEU A 5 28.63 31.36 -4.60
CA LEU A 5 29.96 31.91 -4.41
C LEU A 5 29.92 33.27 -3.69
N ALA A 6 28.95 34.12 -4.02
CA ALA A 6 28.72 35.38 -3.32
C ALA A 6 28.32 35.17 -1.84
N ALA A 7 27.42 34.17 -1.57
CA ALA A 7 27.03 33.84 -0.20
C ALA A 7 28.19 33.26 0.63
N MET A 8 29.11 32.53 0.02
CA MET A 8 30.37 32.10 0.65
C MET A 8 31.30 33.28 0.96
N GLY A 9 31.48 34.20 -0.01
CA GLY A 9 32.31 35.39 0.16
C GLY A 9 31.81 36.32 1.27
N HIS A 10 30.51 36.34 1.53
CA HIS A 10 29.90 37.10 2.62
C HIS A 10 29.81 36.32 3.95
N GLY A 11 30.33 35.09 4.02
CA GLY A 11 30.32 34.28 5.24
C GLY A 11 28.94 33.71 5.62
N ALA A 12 27.95 33.88 4.76
CA ALA A 12 26.60 33.37 4.99
C ALA A 12 26.51 31.83 4.86
N LEU A 13 27.43 31.23 4.10
CA LEU A 13 27.53 29.75 3.92
C LEU A 13 29.01 29.34 4.20
N LYS A 14 29.16 28.30 5.03
CA LYS A 14 30.47 27.67 5.27
C LYS A 14 30.76 26.63 4.19
N GLU A 15 32.02 26.58 3.72
CA GLU A 15 32.46 25.57 2.71
C GLU A 15 32.01 24.15 3.05
N GLY A 16 32.17 23.72 4.31
CA GLY A 16 31.76 22.38 4.75
C GLY A 16 30.27 22.11 4.62
N GLN A 17 29.42 23.11 4.70
CA GLN A 17 27.95 22.90 4.51
C GLN A 17 27.63 22.65 3.04
N ILE A 18 28.34 23.30 2.13
CA ILE A 18 28.15 23.10 0.69
C ILE A 18 28.71 21.74 0.28
N VAL A 19 29.92 21.40 0.73
CA VAL A 19 30.52 20.08 0.45
C VAL A 19 29.64 18.95 0.98
N ASN A 20 29.17 19.05 2.22
CA ASN A 20 28.25 18.02 2.78
C ASN A 20 26.94 17.93 2.01
N LYS A 21 26.39 19.06 1.57
CA LYS A 21 25.15 19.05 0.77
C LYS A 21 25.36 18.49 -0.64
N MET A 22 26.50 18.81 -1.25
CA MET A 22 26.88 18.22 -2.54
C MET A 22 27.13 16.71 -2.41
N GLN A 23 27.80 16.28 -1.35
CA GLN A 23 28.03 14.87 -1.04
C GLN A 23 26.69 14.14 -0.84
N GLU A 24 25.78 14.71 -0.05
CA GLU A 24 24.43 14.16 0.17
C GLU A 24 23.64 14.02 -1.14
N LEU A 25 23.70 15.03 -2.00
CA LEU A 25 23.06 15.02 -3.31
C LEU A 25 23.72 14.00 -4.25
N TYR A 26 25.05 13.95 -4.27
CA TYR A 26 25.82 12.98 -5.04
C TYR A 26 25.53 11.55 -4.58
N ASP A 27 25.54 11.30 -3.26
CA ASP A 27 25.25 9.99 -2.69
C ASP A 27 23.79 9.58 -2.92
N ARG A 28 22.85 10.54 -2.97
CA ARG A 28 21.45 10.30 -3.32
C ARG A 28 21.28 9.90 -4.78
N ASP A 29 21.97 10.60 -5.69
CA ASP A 29 21.87 10.38 -7.14
C ASP A 29 22.74 9.18 -7.59
N HIS A 30 23.84 8.90 -6.85
CA HIS A 30 24.77 7.79 -7.12
C HIS A 30 24.74 6.69 -6.04
N LYS A 31 23.78 6.77 -5.07
CA LYS A 31 23.51 5.64 -4.21
C LYS A 31 23.22 4.48 -5.14
N LYS A 32 24.19 3.54 -5.25
CA LYS A 32 24.06 2.33 -6.06
C LYS A 32 22.73 1.72 -5.71
N GLU A 33 21.72 2.00 -6.49
CA GLU A 33 20.56 1.14 -6.56
C GLU A 33 21.16 -0.22 -6.86
N LYS A 34 21.00 -1.18 -5.94
CA LYS A 34 21.26 -2.55 -6.29
C LYS A 34 20.49 -2.74 -7.57
N THR A 35 21.19 -2.96 -8.67
CA THR A 35 20.58 -3.09 -9.99
C THR A 35 19.51 -4.17 -9.85
N ASN A 36 18.40 -4.03 -10.56
CA ASN A 36 17.35 -5.06 -10.56
C ASN A 36 17.94 -6.46 -10.76
N GLU A 37 19.05 -6.56 -11.49
CA GLU A 37 19.84 -7.77 -11.70
C GLU A 37 20.49 -8.30 -10.41
N GLU A 38 21.03 -7.43 -9.54
CA GLU A 38 21.59 -7.89 -8.24
C GLU A 38 20.51 -8.33 -7.26
N VAL A 39 19.33 -7.68 -7.29
CA VAL A 39 18.18 -8.10 -6.48
C VAL A 39 17.58 -9.39 -7.04
N LEU A 40 17.43 -9.53 -8.34
CA LEU A 40 16.94 -10.73 -9.00
C LEU A 40 17.95 -11.89 -8.87
N ALA A 41 19.26 -11.61 -8.95
CA ALA A 41 20.31 -12.59 -8.72
C ALA A 41 20.30 -13.10 -7.26
N SER A 42 20.15 -12.20 -6.27
CA SER A 42 20.04 -12.59 -4.87
C SER A 42 18.77 -13.41 -4.57
N ILE A 43 17.67 -13.13 -5.30
CA ILE A 43 16.42 -13.91 -5.23
C ILE A 43 16.63 -15.28 -5.89
N ALA A 44 17.29 -15.33 -7.05
CA ALA A 44 17.58 -16.59 -7.75
C ALA A 44 18.55 -17.48 -6.97
N GLU A 45 19.60 -16.91 -6.36
CA GLU A 45 20.55 -17.63 -5.52
C GLU A 45 19.89 -18.19 -4.24
N ASN A 46 19.01 -17.42 -3.58
CA ASN A 46 18.24 -17.88 -2.42
C ASN A 46 17.24 -18.99 -2.79
N ASN A 47 16.62 -18.90 -3.94
CA ASN A 47 15.70 -19.93 -4.45
C ASN A 47 16.48 -21.22 -4.83
N ALA A 48 17.68 -21.11 -5.42
CA ALA A 48 18.53 -22.23 -5.76
C ALA A 48 19.11 -22.92 -4.50
N ALA A 49 19.52 -22.16 -3.48
CA ALA A 49 19.99 -22.68 -2.21
C ALA A 49 18.88 -23.44 -1.44
N ASN A 50 17.64 -22.96 -1.50
CA ASN A 50 16.48 -23.63 -0.89
C ASN A 50 16.05 -24.89 -1.65
N ALA A 51 16.30 -24.99 -2.94
CA ALA A 51 15.99 -26.16 -3.75
C ALA A 51 16.98 -27.33 -3.50
N GLN A 52 18.20 -27.05 -3.05
CA GLN A 52 19.23 -28.08 -2.78
C GLN A 52 19.20 -28.66 -1.36
N ASN A 53 18.56 -27.99 -0.42
CA ASN A 53 18.35 -28.49 0.94
C ASN A 53 16.97 -29.16 1.03
N GLY A 54 16.95 -30.49 0.77
CA GLY A 54 15.77 -31.32 0.79
C GLY A 54 14.95 -31.16 2.08
N ALA A 55 13.63 -31.02 1.91
CA ALA A 55 12.56 -31.30 2.89
C ALA A 55 12.67 -30.66 4.28
N GLY A 56 13.12 -29.41 4.37
CA GLY A 56 12.86 -28.55 5.52
C GLY A 56 11.59 -27.75 5.27
N LYS A 57 10.62 -27.78 6.19
CA LYS A 57 9.49 -26.84 6.19
C LYS A 57 10.04 -25.43 5.94
N PRO A 58 9.46 -24.62 5.04
CA PRO A 58 9.92 -23.25 4.84
C PRO A 58 9.91 -22.55 6.21
N VAL A 59 11.05 -22.01 6.61
CA VAL A 59 11.16 -21.22 7.83
C VAL A 59 10.38 -19.94 7.56
N LEU A 60 9.14 -19.92 8.02
CA LEU A 60 8.27 -18.76 8.01
C LEU A 60 8.84 -17.72 8.97
N MET A 61 9.72 -16.86 8.49
CA MET A 61 10.15 -15.71 9.28
C MET A 61 8.99 -14.77 9.44
N LYS A 62 8.57 -14.57 10.69
CA LYS A 62 7.48 -13.68 11.09
C LYS A 62 7.83 -12.25 10.68
N SER A 63 7.23 -11.74 9.60
CA SER A 63 7.30 -10.32 9.28
C SER A 63 6.40 -9.55 10.27
N LYS A 64 6.82 -8.33 10.65
CA LYS A 64 6.00 -7.44 11.49
C LYS A 64 4.68 -7.04 10.81
N SER A 65 4.55 -7.21 9.52
CA SER A 65 3.40 -6.82 8.69
C SER A 65 2.37 -7.94 8.47
N GLY A 66 2.50 -9.09 9.14
CA GLY A 66 1.54 -10.20 8.97
C GLY A 66 1.52 -10.83 7.57
N ILE A 67 2.57 -10.62 6.76
CA ILE A 67 2.69 -11.15 5.40
C ILE A 67 3.94 -12.01 5.27
N VAL A 68 3.81 -13.13 4.59
CA VAL A 68 4.92 -13.99 4.16
C VAL A 68 5.15 -13.76 2.68
N VAL A 69 6.39 -13.44 2.33
CA VAL A 69 6.83 -13.35 0.94
C VAL A 69 7.75 -14.54 0.68
N LYS A 70 7.43 -15.34 -0.32
CA LYS A 70 8.22 -16.54 -0.65
C LYS A 70 9.61 -16.14 -1.14
N GLY A 71 10.63 -16.66 -0.46
CA GLY A 71 12.03 -16.58 -0.91
C GLY A 71 12.80 -15.33 -0.49
N ILE A 72 12.23 -14.42 0.31
CA ILE A 72 12.93 -13.20 0.72
C ILE A 72 12.78 -12.99 2.22
N ALA A 73 13.91 -13.13 2.94
CA ALA A 73 14.03 -12.72 4.33
C ALA A 73 14.48 -11.25 4.39
N ASP A 74 13.96 -10.49 5.36
CA ASP A 74 14.46 -9.17 5.76
C ASP A 74 14.19 -7.98 4.84
N LEU A 75 13.21 -8.04 3.93
CA LEU A 75 12.79 -6.87 3.17
C LEU A 75 11.64 -6.11 3.84
N SER A 76 11.73 -4.79 3.79
CA SER A 76 10.63 -3.91 4.24
C SER A 76 9.40 -4.13 3.38
N VAL A 77 8.32 -4.64 3.99
CA VAL A 77 7.02 -4.86 3.34
C VAL A 77 6.11 -3.69 3.66
N ARG A 78 5.40 -3.17 2.65
CA ARG A 78 4.42 -2.09 2.79
C ARG A 78 3.15 -2.39 2.02
N PHE A 79 2.01 -2.02 2.61
CA PHE A 79 0.74 -2.04 1.90
C PHE A 79 0.65 -0.90 0.89
N SER A 80 0.20 -1.21 -0.29
CA SER A 80 -0.01 -0.24 -1.35
C SER A 80 -1.24 0.62 -1.07
N LYS A 81 -1.09 1.94 -1.23
CA LYS A 81 -2.20 2.90 -1.02
C LYS A 81 -3.23 2.86 -2.14
N CYS A 82 -2.84 2.42 -3.34
CA CYS A 82 -3.75 2.43 -4.49
C CYS A 82 -4.91 1.43 -4.36
N CYS A 83 -4.71 0.30 -3.69
CA CYS A 83 -5.73 -0.73 -3.54
C CYS A 83 -6.00 -1.13 -2.08
N SER A 84 -5.23 -0.59 -1.13
CA SER A 84 -5.40 -0.80 0.32
C SER A 84 -5.76 -2.26 0.65
N PRO A 85 -4.83 -3.21 0.46
CA PRO A 85 -5.09 -4.62 0.70
C PRO A 85 -5.36 -4.85 2.19
N VAL A 86 -6.37 -5.66 2.47
CA VAL A 86 -6.75 -6.04 3.83
C VAL A 86 -6.69 -7.56 3.96
N ARG A 87 -6.57 -8.05 5.18
CA ARG A 87 -6.51 -9.48 5.46
C ARG A 87 -7.69 -10.23 4.82
N GLY A 88 -7.38 -11.32 4.13
CA GLY A 88 -8.34 -12.12 3.37
C GLY A 88 -8.49 -11.73 1.90
N ASP A 89 -7.82 -10.65 1.46
CA ASP A 89 -7.69 -10.38 0.02
C ASP A 89 -6.64 -11.29 -0.61
N GLU A 90 -6.78 -11.59 -1.88
CA GLU A 90 -5.71 -12.17 -2.68
C GLU A 90 -4.66 -11.09 -2.94
N ILE A 91 -3.41 -11.38 -2.58
CA ILE A 91 -2.33 -10.40 -2.62
C ILE A 91 -1.15 -10.85 -3.46
N VAL A 92 -0.40 -9.87 -3.95
CA VAL A 92 0.83 -10.05 -4.69
C VAL A 92 1.85 -9.01 -4.24
N GLY A 93 3.10 -9.41 -4.11
CA GLY A 93 4.21 -8.51 -3.84
C GLY A 93 4.77 -7.91 -5.12
N TYR A 94 5.08 -6.62 -5.11
CA TYR A 94 5.81 -5.95 -6.17
C TYR A 94 7.13 -5.42 -5.61
N VAL A 95 8.24 -5.89 -6.16
CA VAL A 95 9.58 -5.47 -5.75
C VAL A 95 9.85 -4.07 -6.29
N THR A 96 9.89 -3.09 -5.39
CA THR A 96 10.15 -1.69 -5.75
C THR A 96 11.64 -1.39 -5.82
N ARG A 97 12.03 -0.40 -6.64
CA ARG A 97 13.43 0.07 -6.71
C ARG A 97 13.79 0.80 -5.42
N GLY A 98 14.59 0.16 -4.55
CA GLY A 98 15.16 0.78 -3.34
C GLY A 98 14.19 1.00 -2.16
N ARG A 99 12.92 0.55 -2.23
CA ARG A 99 11.93 0.74 -1.16
C ARG A 99 11.31 -0.54 -0.60
N GLY A 100 11.90 -1.70 -0.89
CA GLY A 100 11.38 -2.99 -0.46
C GLY A 100 10.20 -3.48 -1.31
N ILE A 101 9.28 -4.23 -0.71
CA ILE A 101 8.16 -4.87 -1.37
C ILE A 101 6.89 -4.08 -1.09
N SER A 102 6.15 -3.74 -2.14
CA SER A 102 4.81 -3.17 -2.04
C SER A 102 3.78 -4.28 -2.26
N ILE A 103 2.90 -4.49 -1.29
CA ILE A 103 1.83 -5.48 -1.37
C ILE A 103 0.61 -4.84 -2.00
N HIS A 104 0.13 -5.47 -3.05
CA HIS A 104 -1.07 -5.09 -3.78
C HIS A 104 -2.10 -6.21 -3.75
N ARG A 105 -3.35 -5.87 -4.00
CA ARG A 105 -4.37 -6.86 -4.34
C ARG A 105 -4.13 -7.34 -5.78
N THR A 106 -4.47 -8.58 -6.06
CA THR A 106 -4.33 -9.16 -7.42
C THR A 106 -5.24 -8.47 -8.45
N ASP A 107 -6.38 -7.91 -8.01
CA ASP A 107 -7.32 -7.14 -8.84
C ASP A 107 -6.99 -5.63 -8.94
N CYS A 108 -5.84 -5.19 -8.44
CA CYS A 108 -5.42 -3.79 -8.54
C CYS A 108 -5.14 -3.41 -9.99
N ILE A 109 -5.72 -2.30 -10.45
CA ILE A 109 -5.55 -1.80 -11.83
C ILE A 109 -4.06 -1.58 -12.17
N ASN A 110 -3.25 -1.15 -11.19
CA ASN A 110 -1.82 -0.94 -11.37
C ASN A 110 -1.03 -2.25 -11.54
N ILE A 111 -1.55 -3.37 -11.01
CA ILE A 111 -0.95 -4.69 -11.20
C ILE A 111 -1.43 -5.31 -12.52
N ILE A 112 -2.72 -5.19 -12.83
CA ILE A 112 -3.31 -5.72 -14.06
C ILE A 112 -2.65 -5.09 -15.29
N ASN A 113 -2.44 -3.78 -15.26
CA ASN A 113 -1.88 -2.99 -16.36
C ASN A 113 -0.34 -2.92 -16.36
N LEU A 114 0.35 -3.73 -15.53
CA LEU A 114 1.81 -3.76 -15.52
C LEU A 114 2.37 -4.19 -16.88
N PRO A 115 3.35 -3.43 -17.43
CA PRO A 115 4.09 -3.85 -18.61
C PRO A 115 4.75 -5.21 -18.39
N GLU A 116 4.89 -6.00 -19.45
CA GLU A 116 5.45 -7.36 -19.38
C GLU A 116 6.85 -7.39 -18.75
N MET A 117 7.69 -6.42 -19.04
CA MET A 117 9.02 -6.27 -18.45
C MET A 117 8.99 -6.05 -16.93
N GLU A 118 7.95 -5.39 -16.41
CA GLU A 118 7.80 -5.13 -14.97
C GLU A 118 7.14 -6.31 -14.25
N ARG A 119 6.48 -7.22 -14.96
CA ARG A 119 5.86 -8.43 -14.37
C ARG A 119 6.87 -9.37 -13.74
N ALA A 120 8.13 -9.38 -14.23
CA ALA A 120 9.23 -10.13 -13.62
C ALA A 120 9.56 -9.70 -12.17
N ARG A 121 9.02 -8.56 -11.73
CA ARG A 121 9.18 -8.02 -10.37
C ARG A 121 8.03 -8.41 -9.44
N LEU A 122 7.03 -9.13 -9.94
CA LEU A 122 5.97 -9.68 -9.12
C LEU A 122 6.48 -10.93 -8.38
N ILE A 123 6.12 -11.04 -7.13
CA ILE A 123 6.46 -12.18 -6.26
C ILE A 123 5.24 -12.63 -5.48
N ASP A 124 5.19 -13.92 -5.19
CA ASP A 124 4.11 -14.48 -4.39
C ASP A 124 4.15 -13.94 -2.97
N ALA A 125 3.00 -13.49 -2.48
CA ALA A 125 2.80 -13.02 -1.12
C ALA A 125 1.56 -13.68 -0.53
N GLU A 126 1.64 -14.07 0.74
CA GLU A 126 0.56 -14.73 1.45
C GLU A 126 0.38 -14.10 2.84
N TRP A 127 -0.86 -14.10 3.35
CA TRP A 127 -1.14 -13.69 4.71
C TRP A 127 -0.66 -14.76 5.70
N GLN A 128 -0.05 -14.33 6.81
CA GLN A 128 0.27 -15.25 7.90
C GLN A 128 -1.00 -15.81 8.53
N PRO A 129 -0.97 -17.03 9.11
CA PRO A 129 -2.12 -17.58 9.86
C PRO A 129 -2.60 -16.65 10.98
N GLU A 130 -3.90 -16.75 11.32
CA GLU A 130 -4.61 -15.80 12.19
C GLU A 130 -4.05 -15.59 13.59
N GLU A 131 -3.33 -16.56 14.13
CA GLU A 131 -2.85 -16.55 15.52
C GLU A 131 -1.79 -15.47 15.84
N ALA A 132 -1.32 -14.73 14.82
CA ALA A 132 -0.14 -13.88 14.98
C ALA A 132 -0.43 -12.38 15.12
N HIS A 133 -1.56 -11.82 14.62
CA HIS A 133 -1.74 -10.36 14.56
C HIS A 133 -3.19 -9.90 14.70
N ALA A 134 -3.44 -9.09 15.73
CA ALA A 134 -4.66 -8.29 15.88
C ALA A 134 -4.48 -6.90 15.21
N GLU A 135 -3.90 -6.86 14.00
CA GLU A 135 -3.68 -5.59 13.32
C GLU A 135 -4.96 -5.13 12.61
N LYS A 136 -5.20 -3.82 12.65
CA LYS A 136 -6.25 -3.17 11.88
C LYS A 136 -5.68 -2.72 10.53
N TYR A 137 -6.49 -2.80 9.49
CA TYR A 137 -6.14 -2.44 8.13
C TYR A 137 -6.98 -1.25 7.68
N LEU A 138 -6.35 -0.32 6.97
CA LEU A 138 -7.06 0.79 6.35
C LEU A 138 -7.77 0.30 5.08
N ALA A 139 -9.09 0.49 5.03
CA ALA A 139 -9.88 0.26 3.84
C ALA A 139 -10.49 1.57 3.34
N GLU A 140 -10.56 1.72 2.04
CA GLU A 140 -11.20 2.86 1.38
C GLU A 140 -12.28 2.38 0.43
N ILE A 141 -13.48 2.94 0.56
CA ILE A 141 -14.61 2.70 -0.31
C ILE A 141 -15.13 4.00 -0.91
N LYS A 142 -15.66 3.89 -2.13
CA LYS A 142 -16.44 4.94 -2.80
C LYS A 142 -17.89 4.51 -2.85
N ILE A 143 -18.76 5.33 -2.31
CA ILE A 143 -20.20 5.11 -2.29
C ILE A 143 -20.84 6.06 -3.27
N TYR A 144 -21.59 5.55 -4.20
CA TYR A 144 -22.39 6.32 -5.15
C TYR A 144 -23.86 6.27 -4.69
N ALA A 145 -24.47 7.43 -4.53
CA ALA A 145 -25.84 7.52 -4.02
C ALA A 145 -26.60 8.69 -4.63
N ASN A 146 -27.92 8.58 -4.69
CA ASN A 146 -28.78 9.74 -4.93
C ASN A 146 -28.74 10.66 -3.71
N ASN A 147 -28.36 11.92 -3.91
CA ASN A 147 -28.27 12.87 -2.81
C ASN A 147 -29.65 13.17 -2.23
N ARG A 148 -29.79 13.07 -0.92
CA ARG A 148 -30.96 13.44 -0.15
C ARG A 148 -30.59 13.95 1.23
N ASN A 149 -31.53 14.61 1.88
CA ASN A 149 -31.36 14.97 3.29
C ASN A 149 -31.19 13.70 4.13
N GLY A 150 -30.23 13.73 5.05
CA GLY A 150 -29.94 12.63 5.95
C GLY A 150 -29.05 11.51 5.37
N LEU A 151 -28.70 11.50 4.08
CA LEU A 151 -27.84 10.47 3.47
C LEU A 151 -26.54 10.25 4.26
N LEU A 152 -25.84 11.35 4.57
CA LEU A 152 -24.57 11.27 5.31
C LEU A 152 -24.77 10.76 6.73
N ALA A 153 -25.87 11.14 7.38
CA ALA A 153 -26.22 10.67 8.73
C ALA A 153 -26.50 9.16 8.74
N ASP A 154 -27.23 8.65 7.73
CA ASP A 154 -27.55 7.23 7.59
C ASP A 154 -26.27 6.39 7.39
N ILE A 155 -25.35 6.86 6.50
CA ILE A 155 -24.08 6.18 6.26
C ILE A 155 -23.21 6.21 7.53
N SER A 156 -23.08 7.35 8.20
CA SER A 156 -22.34 7.46 9.46
C SER A 156 -22.92 6.56 10.55
N LYS A 157 -24.26 6.50 10.65
CA LYS A 157 -24.94 5.61 11.60
C LYS A 157 -24.64 4.14 11.30
N ALA A 158 -24.66 3.73 10.04
CA ALA A 158 -24.36 2.36 9.65
C ALA A 158 -22.94 1.94 10.03
N LEU A 159 -21.97 2.85 9.96
CA LEU A 159 -20.58 2.64 10.39
C LEU A 159 -20.47 2.61 11.92
N THR A 160 -21.10 3.56 12.59
CA THR A 160 -21.09 3.65 14.07
C THR A 160 -21.71 2.43 14.74
N GLU A 161 -22.81 1.89 14.19
CA GLU A 161 -23.47 0.67 14.69
C GLU A 161 -22.55 -0.57 14.62
N LYS A 162 -21.51 -0.54 13.83
CA LYS A 162 -20.48 -1.58 13.71
C LYS A 162 -19.21 -1.26 14.48
N ASN A 163 -19.18 -0.17 15.28
CA ASN A 163 -18.00 0.33 15.99
C ASN A 163 -16.80 0.57 15.04
N ILE A 164 -17.06 1.09 13.86
CA ILE A 164 -16.02 1.38 12.86
C ILE A 164 -15.53 2.80 13.05
N ASP A 165 -14.23 2.96 13.24
CA ASP A 165 -13.56 4.25 13.33
C ASP A 165 -13.34 4.84 11.95
N ILE A 166 -14.04 5.95 11.65
CA ILE A 166 -13.91 6.68 10.40
C ILE A 166 -12.66 7.57 10.46
N MET A 167 -11.68 7.27 9.60
CA MET A 167 -10.44 8.06 9.51
C MET A 167 -10.62 9.30 8.62
N SER A 168 -11.35 9.16 7.54
CA SER A 168 -11.70 10.28 6.67
C SER A 168 -13.00 10.03 5.92
N MET A 169 -13.72 11.10 5.63
CA MET A 169 -14.92 11.08 4.80
C MET A 169 -14.95 12.32 3.91
N ASN A 170 -15.01 12.11 2.61
CA ASN A 170 -15.05 13.16 1.61
C ASN A 170 -16.31 13.00 0.76
N THR A 171 -17.12 14.03 0.66
CA THR A 171 -18.40 13.97 -0.04
C THR A 171 -18.45 15.03 -1.13
N ARG A 172 -18.86 14.64 -2.32
CA ARG A 172 -19.09 15.54 -3.45
C ARG A 172 -20.45 15.22 -4.08
N THR A 173 -21.22 16.24 -4.37
CA THR A 173 -22.47 16.09 -5.10
C THR A 173 -22.37 16.83 -6.44
N ASN A 174 -22.76 16.19 -7.52
CA ASN A 174 -22.80 16.79 -8.83
C ASN A 174 -24.12 17.54 -9.06
N ARG A 175 -24.22 18.28 -10.19
CA ARG A 175 -25.42 19.05 -10.53
C ARG A 175 -26.65 18.18 -10.81
N GLN A 176 -26.47 16.90 -11.05
CA GLN A 176 -27.56 15.95 -11.33
C GLN A 176 -28.09 15.30 -10.06
N GLY A 177 -27.57 15.70 -8.87
CA GLY A 177 -28.00 15.14 -7.59
C GLY A 177 -27.34 13.81 -7.24
N LEU A 178 -26.31 13.38 -7.98
CA LEU A 178 -25.53 12.21 -7.61
C LEU A 178 -24.44 12.60 -6.61
N ALA A 179 -24.44 11.96 -5.46
CA ALA A 179 -23.42 12.09 -4.42
C ALA A 179 -22.39 10.97 -4.55
N THR A 180 -21.11 11.32 -4.45
CA THR A 180 -20.00 10.39 -4.32
C THR A 180 -19.34 10.63 -2.96
N LEU A 181 -19.35 9.60 -2.12
CA LEU A 181 -18.73 9.63 -0.80
C LEU A 181 -17.52 8.70 -0.79
N GLN A 182 -16.37 9.24 -0.52
CA GLN A 182 -15.12 8.49 -0.34
C GLN A 182 -14.83 8.39 1.15
N THR A 183 -14.83 7.20 1.68
CA THR A 183 -14.69 6.96 3.13
C THR A 183 -13.55 6.00 3.40
N THR A 184 -12.64 6.40 4.30
CA THR A 184 -11.53 5.58 4.78
C THR A 184 -11.79 5.23 6.25
N PHE A 185 -11.62 3.98 6.61
CA PHE A 185 -11.83 3.47 7.96
C PHE A 185 -10.93 2.26 8.26
N GLU A 186 -10.82 1.91 9.54
CA GLU A 186 -10.05 0.77 10.00
C GLU A 186 -10.92 -0.47 10.20
N ILE A 187 -10.41 -1.63 9.74
CA ILE A 187 -11.08 -2.93 9.84
C ILE A 187 -10.09 -4.05 10.14
N SER A 188 -10.59 -5.16 10.62
CA SER A 188 -9.80 -6.36 10.91
C SER A 188 -9.52 -7.21 9.66
N GLY A 189 -10.33 -7.09 8.60
CA GLY A 189 -10.16 -7.86 7.37
C GLY A 189 -11.35 -7.80 6.41
N ARG A 190 -11.27 -8.62 5.36
CA ARG A 190 -12.22 -8.64 4.25
C ARG A 190 -13.67 -8.99 4.66
N GLU A 191 -13.83 -9.89 5.62
CA GLU A 191 -15.18 -10.27 6.06
C GLU A 191 -15.91 -9.11 6.74
N GLU A 192 -15.20 -8.35 7.58
CA GLU A 192 -15.75 -7.17 8.21
C GLU A 192 -16.09 -6.09 7.19
N LEU A 193 -15.20 -5.89 6.19
CA LEU A 193 -15.44 -4.97 5.08
C LEU A 193 -16.71 -5.34 4.31
N ASN A 194 -16.90 -6.61 3.99
CA ASN A 194 -18.07 -7.07 3.25
C ASN A 194 -19.37 -6.82 4.05
N ARG A 195 -19.36 -7.08 5.37
CA ARG A 195 -20.52 -6.79 6.24
C ARG A 195 -20.87 -5.30 6.28
N ILE A 196 -19.86 -4.42 6.23
CA ILE A 196 -20.03 -2.97 6.16
C ILE A 196 -20.63 -2.57 4.81
N ILE A 197 -20.06 -3.08 3.72
CA ILE A 197 -20.54 -2.81 2.36
C ILE A 197 -22.01 -3.24 2.22
N ASP A 198 -22.36 -4.43 2.68
CA ASP A 198 -23.74 -4.95 2.61
C ASP A 198 -24.71 -4.08 3.43
N LYS A 199 -24.28 -3.62 4.61
CA LYS A 199 -25.07 -2.71 5.46
C LYS A 199 -25.34 -1.37 4.75
N ILE A 200 -24.29 -0.77 4.16
CA ILE A 200 -24.41 0.52 3.45
C ILE A 200 -25.23 0.35 2.16
N ARG A 201 -25.08 -0.77 1.45
CA ARG A 201 -25.87 -1.10 0.25
C ARG A 201 -27.38 -1.20 0.56
N GLY A 202 -27.74 -1.56 1.79
CA GLY A 202 -29.14 -1.56 2.25
C GLY A 202 -29.75 -0.17 2.45
N ILE A 203 -29.03 0.93 2.34
CA ILE A 203 -29.55 2.29 2.44
C ILE A 203 -30.23 2.66 1.11
N GLU A 204 -31.50 3.06 1.16
CA GLU A 204 -32.39 3.26 0.00
C GLU A 204 -31.82 4.12 -1.14
N SER A 205 -30.99 5.11 -0.82
CA SER A 205 -30.45 6.03 -1.82
C SER A 205 -29.08 5.60 -2.39
N VAL A 206 -28.49 4.54 -1.86
CA VAL A 206 -27.20 4.01 -2.33
C VAL A 206 -27.41 3.25 -3.64
N ILE A 207 -26.64 3.62 -4.66
CA ILE A 207 -26.70 3.04 -6.00
C ILE A 207 -25.65 1.94 -6.13
N ASP A 208 -24.42 2.25 -5.73
CA ASP A 208 -23.29 1.32 -5.82
C ASP A 208 -22.18 1.65 -4.83
N ILE A 209 -21.34 0.66 -4.54
CA ILE A 209 -20.19 0.78 -3.65
C ILE A 209 -19.00 0.09 -4.29
N GLU A 210 -17.93 0.85 -4.47
CA GLU A 210 -16.66 0.36 -5.02
C GLU A 210 -15.56 0.42 -3.96
N ARG A 211 -14.70 -0.61 -3.92
CA ARG A 211 -13.40 -0.49 -3.26
C ARG A 211 -12.43 0.24 -4.18
N THR A 212 -11.58 1.07 -3.60
CA THR A 212 -10.50 1.69 -4.36
C THR A 212 -9.57 0.62 -4.92
N THR A 213 -9.38 0.62 -6.24
CA THR A 213 -8.57 -0.37 -6.98
C THR A 213 -7.34 0.23 -7.67
N GLY A 214 -7.03 1.50 -7.41
CA GLY A 214 -5.91 2.23 -7.99
C GLY A 214 -6.30 3.48 -8.71
#